data_039fcc0fffa2ac50f314ed3f34676c1c
#
_entry.id   039fcc0fffa2ac50f314ed3f34676c1c
#
_cell.length_a   1.000
_cell.length_b   1.000
_cell.length_c   1.000
_cell.angle_alpha   90.00
_cell.angle_beta   90.00
_cell.angle_gamma   90.00
#
_symmetry.space_group_name_H-M   'P 1'
#
loop_
_entity.id
_entity.type
_entity.pdbx_description
1 polymer ?
#
loop_
_entity_poly.entity_id
_entity_poly.type
_entity_poly.pdbx_seq_one_letter_code
_entity_poly.pdbx_strand_id
1 'polypeptide(L)'
;MKTRSGVVAAIAAIALAAVTLSGCGNIDAGSGAADDFERFMSEQKHIIGATGSGTNDLPWQGSPSGTVTVSADISADELETVVDMLGEYYVDHDRGNLDWKRMDVSVGAYELAVEKTKSTNDDLRALFEEIRENPRYTGGDIELREIRLEIDGEPSVDALERALDGSYDDLAAHFVEYVDIEGRPALTDAISVYFAEPGGSDQFTLQQFGEENRPDAEIAALRALWASVPLGFARVAENDFYAQTTDEADVPAADALVRGMLVGHEEGAIRIHGSDD
;
A
#
# COMPACT_ATOMS: atom_id res chain seq x y z
N MET A 1 -26.95 -49.73 -49.28
CA MET A 1 -26.70 -48.34 -49.02
C MET A 1 -27.19 -48.00 -47.61
N LYS A 2 -26.48 -48.36 -46.54
CA LYS A 2 -26.87 -48.05 -45.12
C LYS A 2 -25.64 -47.88 -44.19
N THR A 3 -24.69 -47.02 -44.49
CA THR A 3 -23.51 -46.81 -43.59
C THR A 3 -22.94 -45.43 -43.63
N ARG A 4 -23.64 -44.38 -44.12
CA ARG A 4 -23.13 -43.03 -44.14
C ARG A 4 -23.73 -42.08 -43.06
N SER A 5 -24.83 -42.48 -42.39
CA SER A 5 -25.49 -41.63 -41.38
C SER A 5 -24.85 -41.68 -40.01
N GLY A 6 -24.11 -42.76 -39.66
CA GLY A 6 -23.50 -42.90 -38.34
C GLY A 6 -22.26 -42.04 -38.11
N VAL A 7 -21.48 -41.80 -39.17
CA VAL A 7 -20.21 -41.02 -39.04
C VAL A 7 -20.47 -39.53 -38.87
N VAL A 8 -21.49 -38.99 -39.53
CA VAL A 8 -21.85 -37.56 -39.41
C VAL A 8 -22.40 -37.23 -38.03
N ALA A 9 -23.15 -38.14 -37.40
CA ALA A 9 -23.66 -37.98 -36.05
C ALA A 9 -22.55 -38.01 -34.99
N ALA A 10 -21.52 -38.83 -35.18
CA ALA A 10 -20.38 -38.91 -34.25
C ALA A 10 -19.49 -37.65 -34.32
N ILE A 11 -19.28 -37.08 -35.51
CA ILE A 11 -18.50 -35.84 -35.67
C ILE A 11 -19.24 -34.62 -35.08
N ALA A 12 -20.57 -34.56 -35.22
CA ALA A 12 -21.38 -33.52 -34.64
C ALA A 12 -21.38 -33.56 -33.09
N ALA A 13 -21.38 -34.75 -32.48
CA ALA A 13 -21.32 -34.93 -31.04
C ALA A 13 -19.95 -34.54 -30.46
N ILE A 14 -18.85 -34.81 -31.17
CA ILE A 14 -17.49 -34.39 -30.74
C ILE A 14 -17.33 -32.88 -30.88
N ALA A 15 -17.88 -32.26 -31.92
CA ALA A 15 -17.84 -30.79 -32.08
C ALA A 15 -18.68 -30.08 -31.01
N LEU A 16 -19.83 -30.62 -30.59
CA LEU A 16 -20.63 -30.06 -29.49
C LEU A 16 -19.94 -30.21 -28.12
N ALA A 17 -19.25 -31.35 -27.88
CA ALA A 17 -18.49 -31.57 -26.65
C ALA A 17 -17.26 -30.64 -26.57
N ALA A 18 -16.62 -30.32 -27.69
CA ALA A 18 -15.49 -29.35 -27.69
C ALA A 18 -15.93 -27.90 -27.40
N VAL A 19 -17.15 -27.51 -27.82
CA VAL A 19 -17.70 -26.18 -27.55
C VAL A 19 -18.15 -26.05 -26.09
N THR A 20 -18.58 -27.12 -25.43
CA THR A 20 -18.97 -27.08 -24.01
C THR A 20 -17.76 -27.13 -23.05
N LEU A 21 -16.59 -27.59 -23.51
CA LEU A 21 -15.35 -27.56 -22.72
C LEU A 21 -14.60 -26.22 -22.80
N SER A 22 -14.89 -25.38 -23.78
CA SER A 22 -14.38 -24.01 -23.84
C SER A 22 -15.19 -23.00 -22.98
N GLY A 23 -16.25 -23.46 -22.31
CA GLY A 23 -17.07 -22.69 -21.41
C GLY A 23 -16.75 -22.89 -19.91
N CYS A 24 -15.68 -23.60 -19.55
CA CYS A 24 -15.11 -23.51 -18.22
C CYS A 24 -14.49 -22.11 -18.09
N GLY A 25 -15.22 -21.20 -17.45
CA GLY A 25 -14.70 -19.90 -17.04
C GLY A 25 -13.33 -20.12 -16.39
N ASN A 26 -12.44 -19.20 -16.66
CA ASN A 26 -11.05 -19.22 -16.20
C ASN A 26 -11.02 -19.58 -14.72
N ILE A 27 -10.57 -20.79 -14.37
CA ILE A 27 -10.51 -21.28 -12.98
C ILE A 27 -9.53 -20.42 -12.17
N ASP A 28 -8.67 -19.66 -12.88
CA ASP A 28 -7.63 -18.81 -12.37
C ASP A 28 -7.85 -17.34 -12.82
N ALA A 29 -9.05 -16.80 -12.63
CA ALA A 29 -9.41 -15.47 -13.14
C ALA A 29 -8.47 -14.37 -12.63
N GLY A 30 -8.14 -14.36 -11.32
CA GLY A 30 -7.25 -13.38 -10.72
C GLY A 30 -5.80 -13.54 -11.17
N SER A 31 -5.26 -14.76 -11.12
CA SER A 31 -3.89 -15.05 -11.57
C SER A 31 -3.73 -14.80 -13.07
N GLY A 32 -4.72 -15.21 -13.89
CA GLY A 32 -4.68 -14.95 -15.32
C GLY A 32 -4.74 -13.48 -15.68
N ALA A 33 -5.49 -12.67 -14.92
CA ALA A 33 -5.52 -11.23 -15.11
C ALA A 33 -4.18 -10.57 -14.70
N ALA A 34 -3.54 -11.06 -13.63
CA ALA A 34 -2.21 -10.63 -13.22
C ALA A 34 -1.14 -10.93 -14.29
N ASP A 35 -1.14 -12.14 -14.86
CA ASP A 35 -0.22 -12.53 -15.94
C ASP A 35 -0.44 -11.68 -17.20
N ASP A 36 -1.69 -11.37 -17.55
CA ASP A 36 -2.04 -10.50 -18.68
C ASP A 36 -1.57 -9.06 -18.44
N PHE A 37 -1.70 -8.56 -17.22
CA PHE A 37 -1.19 -7.26 -16.80
C PHE A 37 0.33 -7.18 -16.96
N GLU A 38 1.09 -8.11 -16.40
CA GLU A 38 2.55 -8.14 -16.51
C GLU A 38 3.01 -8.13 -17.96
N ARG A 39 2.40 -8.98 -18.79
CA ARG A 39 2.73 -9.06 -20.22
C ARG A 39 2.42 -7.74 -20.94
N PHE A 40 1.25 -7.15 -20.71
CA PHE A 40 0.86 -5.90 -21.36
C PHE A 40 1.76 -4.75 -20.92
N MET A 41 2.01 -4.61 -19.61
CA MET A 41 2.78 -3.50 -19.07
C MET A 41 4.27 -3.59 -19.40
N SER A 42 4.83 -4.80 -19.47
CA SER A 42 6.26 -4.97 -19.83
C SER A 42 6.61 -4.53 -21.25
N GLU A 43 5.63 -4.36 -22.13
CA GLU A 43 5.81 -3.88 -23.51
C GLU A 43 5.64 -2.34 -23.63
N GLN A 44 5.24 -1.67 -22.54
CA GLN A 44 4.94 -0.24 -22.58
C GLN A 44 6.20 0.62 -22.41
N LYS A 45 6.15 1.82 -23.01
CA LYS A 45 7.22 2.80 -22.90
C LYS A 45 7.35 3.31 -21.45
N HIS A 46 8.57 3.58 -21.02
CA HIS A 46 8.95 4.06 -19.67
C HIS A 46 8.79 3.04 -18.56
N ILE A 47 8.23 1.86 -18.80
CA ILE A 47 8.15 0.77 -17.83
C ILE A 47 9.40 -0.11 -17.95
N ILE A 48 10.10 -0.32 -16.81
CA ILE A 48 11.29 -1.17 -16.71
C ILE A 48 10.99 -2.51 -16.02
N GLY A 49 9.84 -2.63 -15.38
CA GLY A 49 9.35 -3.85 -14.77
C GLY A 49 7.84 -3.78 -14.53
N ALA A 50 7.19 -4.93 -14.51
CA ALA A 50 5.80 -5.06 -14.12
C ALA A 50 5.62 -6.36 -13.33
N THR A 51 4.84 -6.28 -12.26
CA THR A 51 4.50 -7.43 -11.41
C THR A 51 3.01 -7.43 -11.14
N GLY A 52 2.38 -8.56 -11.37
CA GLY A 52 0.98 -8.80 -11.06
C GLY A 52 0.85 -9.85 -9.96
N SER A 53 -0.15 -9.70 -9.12
CA SER A 53 -0.57 -10.73 -8.19
C SER A 53 -2.08 -10.86 -8.23
N GLY A 54 -2.60 -12.05 -7.97
CA GLY A 54 -4.04 -12.24 -8.00
C GLY A 54 -4.49 -13.40 -7.13
N THR A 55 -5.61 -13.19 -6.42
CA THR A 55 -6.29 -14.24 -5.69
C THR A 55 -7.56 -14.63 -6.42
N ASN A 56 -7.95 -15.90 -6.27
CA ASN A 56 -9.15 -16.45 -6.85
C ASN A 56 -10.11 -16.76 -5.70
N ASP A 57 -11.04 -15.83 -5.41
CA ASP A 57 -12.02 -16.01 -4.33
C ASP A 57 -13.04 -17.09 -4.66
N LEU A 58 -13.40 -17.20 -5.95
CA LEU A 58 -14.19 -18.27 -6.55
C LEU A 58 -13.55 -18.67 -7.88
N PRO A 59 -13.85 -19.86 -8.45
CA PRO A 59 -13.25 -20.30 -9.71
C PRO A 59 -13.43 -19.35 -10.89
N TRP A 60 -14.37 -18.44 -10.81
CA TRP A 60 -14.69 -17.46 -11.86
C TRP A 60 -14.59 -16.00 -11.39
N GLN A 61 -14.14 -15.73 -10.16
CA GLN A 61 -13.98 -14.39 -9.60
C GLN A 61 -12.57 -14.23 -9.08
N GLY A 62 -11.89 -13.16 -9.47
CA GLY A 62 -10.53 -12.86 -9.08
C GLY A 62 -10.35 -11.46 -8.56
N SER A 63 -9.39 -11.31 -7.65
CA SER A 63 -8.96 -10.04 -7.09
C SER A 63 -7.48 -9.81 -7.44
N PRO A 64 -7.18 -9.27 -8.64
CA PRO A 64 -5.81 -8.95 -9.04
C PRO A 64 -5.33 -7.63 -8.43
N SER A 65 -4.00 -7.49 -8.38
CA SER A 65 -3.28 -6.25 -8.10
C SER A 65 -2.08 -6.15 -9.05
N GLY A 66 -1.60 -4.96 -9.32
CA GLY A 66 -0.49 -4.75 -10.23
C GLY A 66 0.40 -3.60 -9.83
N THR A 67 1.71 -3.78 -9.98
CA THR A 67 2.71 -2.72 -9.78
C THR A 67 3.56 -2.62 -11.03
N VAL A 68 3.75 -1.41 -11.54
CA VAL A 68 4.74 -1.13 -12.57
C VAL A 68 5.94 -0.42 -11.95
N THR A 69 7.13 -0.78 -12.40
CA THR A 69 8.38 -0.12 -12.00
C THR A 69 8.85 0.77 -13.12
N VAL A 70 9.20 2.01 -12.79
CA VAL A 70 9.80 2.99 -13.71
C VAL A 70 11.18 3.41 -13.23
N SER A 71 11.91 4.16 -14.05
CA SER A 71 13.21 4.70 -13.64
C SER A 71 13.06 5.67 -12.46
N ALA A 72 14.00 5.66 -11.52
CA ALA A 72 14.00 6.60 -10.39
C ALA A 72 14.19 8.07 -10.84
N ASP A 73 14.74 8.29 -12.03
CA ASP A 73 14.95 9.60 -12.65
C ASP A 73 13.90 9.94 -13.72
N ILE A 74 12.76 9.24 -13.73
CA ILE A 74 11.65 9.52 -14.64
C ILE A 74 11.20 10.99 -14.51
N SER A 75 10.97 11.64 -15.65
CA SER A 75 10.45 13.01 -15.66
C SER A 75 8.95 13.05 -15.29
N ALA A 76 8.46 14.21 -14.83
CA ALA A 76 7.05 14.41 -14.49
C ALA A 76 6.10 14.08 -15.67
N ASP A 77 6.44 14.53 -16.91
CA ASP A 77 5.64 14.24 -18.11
C ASP A 77 5.60 12.75 -18.47
N GLU A 78 6.72 12.04 -18.27
CA GLU A 78 6.79 10.61 -18.51
C GLU A 78 6.02 9.82 -17.43
N LEU A 79 6.10 10.25 -16.16
CA LEU A 79 5.34 9.67 -15.07
C LEU A 79 3.83 9.89 -15.29
N GLU A 80 3.40 11.09 -15.71
CA GLU A 80 2.01 11.36 -16.08
C GLU A 80 1.53 10.37 -17.15
N THR A 81 2.35 10.15 -18.19
CA THR A 81 1.99 9.19 -19.24
C THR A 81 1.79 7.77 -18.70
N VAL A 82 2.63 7.33 -17.76
CA VAL A 82 2.52 6.00 -17.14
C VAL A 82 1.30 5.91 -16.23
N VAL A 83 1.07 6.92 -15.40
CA VAL A 83 -0.08 6.97 -14.47
C VAL A 83 -1.40 7.00 -15.25
N ASP A 84 -1.51 7.82 -16.29
CA ASP A 84 -2.70 7.86 -17.15
C ASP A 84 -2.98 6.50 -17.80
N MET A 85 -1.96 5.89 -18.39
CA MET A 85 -2.09 4.57 -19.02
C MET A 85 -2.52 3.49 -18.00
N LEU A 86 -1.96 3.52 -16.80
CA LEU A 86 -2.29 2.56 -15.74
C LEU A 86 -3.72 2.78 -15.23
N GLY A 87 -4.15 4.03 -15.09
CA GLY A 87 -5.53 4.39 -14.73
C GLY A 87 -6.54 3.96 -15.80
N GLU A 88 -6.24 4.14 -17.09
CA GLU A 88 -7.06 3.63 -18.20
C GLU A 88 -7.15 2.09 -18.17
N TYR A 89 -6.01 1.42 -17.96
CA TYR A 89 -5.99 -0.05 -17.82
C TYR A 89 -6.85 -0.50 -16.65
N TYR A 90 -6.77 0.18 -15.51
CA TYR A 90 -7.58 -0.09 -14.31
C TYR A 90 -9.08 -0.03 -14.62
N VAL A 91 -9.54 1.07 -15.22
CA VAL A 91 -10.95 1.26 -15.58
C VAL A 91 -11.41 0.20 -16.59
N ASP A 92 -10.58 -0.10 -17.59
CA ASP A 92 -10.94 -1.02 -18.66
C ASP A 92 -11.01 -2.48 -18.24
N HIS A 93 -10.24 -2.87 -17.23
CA HIS A 93 -10.10 -4.27 -16.80
C HIS A 93 -10.79 -4.57 -15.46
N ASP A 94 -11.23 -3.54 -14.70
CA ASP A 94 -12.00 -3.71 -13.47
C ASP A 94 -13.49 -3.89 -13.78
N ARG A 95 -13.83 -5.03 -14.33
CA ARG A 95 -15.20 -5.30 -14.74
C ARG A 95 -15.50 -6.81 -14.77
N GLY A 96 -16.79 -7.11 -14.67
CA GLY A 96 -17.29 -8.47 -14.76
C GLY A 96 -16.99 -9.26 -13.48
N ASN A 97 -16.07 -10.18 -13.58
CA ASN A 97 -15.65 -11.07 -12.49
C ASN A 97 -14.26 -10.74 -11.93
N LEU A 98 -13.67 -9.62 -12.35
CA LEU A 98 -12.42 -9.09 -11.82
C LEU A 98 -12.70 -7.86 -10.96
N ASP A 99 -12.12 -7.83 -9.79
CA ASP A 99 -12.15 -6.72 -8.84
C ASP A 99 -10.70 -6.34 -8.51
N TRP A 100 -10.14 -5.47 -9.32
CA TRP A 100 -8.79 -4.98 -9.12
C TRP A 100 -8.68 -4.24 -7.78
N LYS A 101 -7.78 -4.70 -6.92
CA LYS A 101 -7.64 -4.18 -5.56
C LYS A 101 -6.71 -2.98 -5.47
N ARG A 102 -5.63 -3.00 -6.24
CA ARG A 102 -4.59 -1.99 -6.19
C ARG A 102 -3.82 -1.95 -7.51
N MET A 103 -3.47 -0.74 -7.92
CA MET A 103 -2.47 -0.50 -8.96
C MET A 103 -1.50 0.56 -8.49
N ASP A 104 -0.21 0.32 -8.70
CA ASP A 104 0.85 1.19 -8.20
C ASP A 104 1.93 1.44 -9.26
N VAL A 105 2.58 2.59 -9.12
CA VAL A 105 3.83 2.92 -9.83
C VAL A 105 4.96 3.01 -8.80
N SER A 106 5.96 2.15 -8.94
CA SER A 106 7.19 2.18 -8.14
C SER A 106 8.24 3.06 -8.82
N VAL A 107 8.71 4.10 -8.12
CA VAL A 107 9.68 5.09 -8.57
C VAL A 107 10.84 5.16 -7.58
N GLY A 108 11.88 4.36 -7.80
CA GLY A 108 12.97 4.25 -6.83
C GLY A 108 12.52 3.63 -5.51
N ALA A 109 12.59 4.40 -4.42
CA ALA A 109 12.14 3.99 -3.09
C ALA A 109 10.69 4.43 -2.77
N TYR A 110 9.97 4.99 -3.74
CA TYR A 110 8.61 5.45 -3.57
C TYR A 110 7.61 4.56 -4.30
N GLU A 111 6.40 4.41 -3.74
CA GLU A 111 5.24 3.85 -4.41
C GLU A 111 4.12 4.91 -4.51
N LEU A 112 3.54 5.04 -5.69
CA LEU A 112 2.42 5.92 -5.98
C LEU A 112 1.21 5.08 -6.36
N ALA A 113 0.16 5.12 -5.59
CA ALA A 113 -1.10 4.46 -5.92
C ALA A 113 -1.77 5.14 -7.12
N VAL A 114 -2.39 4.33 -7.98
CA VAL A 114 -3.16 4.78 -9.14
C VAL A 114 -4.62 4.43 -8.97
N GLU A 115 -5.46 5.45 -9.06
CA GLU A 115 -6.90 5.36 -8.91
C GLU A 115 -7.60 5.28 -10.28
N LYS A 116 -8.89 4.93 -10.26
CA LYS A 116 -9.73 4.87 -11.48
C LYS A 116 -10.11 6.26 -12.02
N THR A 117 -9.91 7.29 -11.24
CA THR A 117 -10.32 8.66 -11.55
C THR A 117 -9.11 9.51 -11.93
N LYS A 118 -9.10 10.05 -13.15
CA LYS A 118 -7.97 10.83 -13.64
C LYS A 118 -7.66 12.05 -12.76
N SER A 119 -8.66 12.81 -12.31
CA SER A 119 -8.42 13.97 -11.45
C SER A 119 -7.71 13.57 -10.14
N THR A 120 -8.09 12.44 -9.54
CA THR A 120 -7.43 11.92 -8.34
C THR A 120 -5.98 11.54 -8.63
N ASN A 121 -5.71 10.93 -9.79
CA ASN A 121 -4.35 10.59 -10.20
C ASN A 121 -3.49 11.84 -10.45
N ASP A 122 -4.05 12.88 -11.06
CA ASP A 122 -3.36 14.16 -11.27
C ASP A 122 -2.94 14.78 -9.94
N ASP A 123 -3.83 14.73 -8.96
CA ASP A 123 -3.62 15.27 -7.61
C ASP A 123 -2.57 14.44 -6.84
N LEU A 124 -2.71 13.10 -6.79
CA LEU A 124 -1.74 12.21 -6.15
C LEU A 124 -0.35 12.34 -6.77
N ARG A 125 -0.28 12.50 -8.10
CA ARG A 125 0.98 12.71 -8.79
C ARG A 125 1.63 14.06 -8.43
N ALA A 126 0.84 15.13 -8.33
CA ALA A 126 1.37 16.43 -7.91
C ALA A 126 1.94 16.37 -6.48
N LEU A 127 1.21 15.75 -5.56
CA LEU A 127 1.67 15.49 -4.21
C LEU A 127 2.94 14.62 -4.17
N PHE A 128 2.98 13.55 -4.97
CA PHE A 128 4.15 12.68 -5.11
C PHE A 128 5.40 13.45 -5.56
N GLU A 129 5.26 14.34 -6.57
CA GLU A 129 6.39 15.15 -7.06
C GLU A 129 6.92 16.09 -5.96
N GLU A 130 6.05 16.71 -5.18
CA GLU A 130 6.45 17.56 -4.06
C GLU A 130 7.18 16.77 -2.97
N ILE A 131 6.67 15.58 -2.62
CA ILE A 131 7.31 14.69 -1.63
C ILE A 131 8.69 14.25 -2.15
N ARG A 132 8.78 13.83 -3.41
CA ARG A 132 10.03 13.37 -4.03
C ARG A 132 11.11 14.46 -4.09
N GLU A 133 10.71 15.72 -4.27
CA GLU A 133 11.63 16.87 -4.28
C GLU A 133 12.08 17.29 -2.88
N ASN A 134 11.41 16.86 -1.83
CA ASN A 134 11.75 17.22 -0.46
C ASN A 134 12.88 16.33 0.08
N PRO A 135 14.09 16.88 0.34
CA PRO A 135 15.25 16.08 0.75
C PRO A 135 15.12 15.45 2.14
N ARG A 136 14.03 15.71 2.87
CA ARG A 136 13.73 15.09 4.16
C ARG A 136 13.32 13.63 4.00
N TYR A 137 12.68 13.30 2.87
CA TYR A 137 12.14 11.97 2.62
C TYR A 137 13.05 11.19 1.68
N THR A 138 13.26 9.92 1.99
CA THR A 138 14.11 9.01 1.19
C THR A 138 13.30 7.97 0.44
N GLY A 139 12.04 7.81 0.80
CA GLY A 139 11.10 6.87 0.21
C GLY A 139 9.71 7.04 0.82
N GLY A 140 8.79 6.19 0.41
CA GLY A 140 7.45 6.15 0.99
C GLY A 140 6.36 5.70 0.05
N ASP A 141 5.16 5.54 0.61
CA ASP A 141 3.95 5.15 -0.10
C ASP A 141 2.96 6.32 -0.12
N ILE A 142 2.47 6.69 -1.28
CA ILE A 142 1.51 7.77 -1.47
C ILE A 142 0.20 7.16 -1.98
N GLU A 143 -0.76 7.06 -1.08
CA GLU A 143 -2.09 6.50 -1.34
C GLU A 143 -3.19 7.52 -1.03
N LEU A 144 -4.40 7.25 -1.52
CA LEU A 144 -5.54 8.15 -1.36
C LEU A 144 -5.89 8.47 0.11
N ARG A 145 -5.59 7.60 1.04
CA ARG A 145 -5.97 7.72 2.46
C ARG A 145 -4.81 7.63 3.43
N GLU A 146 -3.65 7.32 2.94
CA GLU A 146 -2.46 7.17 3.77
C GLU A 146 -1.23 7.65 3.01
N ILE A 147 -0.45 8.49 3.66
CA ILE A 147 0.88 8.88 3.21
C ILE A 147 1.88 8.33 4.21
N ARG A 148 2.79 7.47 3.75
CA ARG A 148 3.87 6.90 4.55
C ARG A 148 5.18 7.43 4.03
N LEU A 149 5.98 8.07 4.89
CA LEU A 149 7.19 8.77 4.51
C LEU A 149 8.40 8.19 5.25
N GLU A 150 9.30 7.62 4.48
CA GLU A 150 10.59 7.17 4.98
C GLU A 150 11.52 8.36 5.22
N ILE A 151 12.18 8.38 6.40
CA ILE A 151 13.17 9.38 6.75
C ILE A 151 14.53 8.72 7.00
N ASP A 152 15.61 9.46 6.67
CA ASP A 152 16.99 9.00 6.87
C ASP A 152 17.54 9.39 8.24
N GLY A 153 18.56 8.68 8.67
CA GLY A 153 19.36 8.98 9.86
C GLY A 153 19.26 7.93 10.96
N GLU A 154 19.88 8.25 12.10
CA GLU A 154 19.84 7.37 13.28
C GLU A 154 18.44 7.43 13.91
N PRO A 155 17.78 6.28 14.13
CA PRO A 155 16.46 6.21 14.73
C PRO A 155 16.40 6.93 16.09
N SER A 156 15.45 7.86 16.23
CA SER A 156 15.16 8.54 17.50
C SER A 156 13.74 9.09 17.52
N VAL A 157 13.13 9.15 18.70
CA VAL A 157 11.79 9.72 18.88
C VAL A 157 11.74 11.18 18.45
N ASP A 158 12.79 11.96 18.75
CA ASP A 158 12.86 13.38 18.39
C ASP A 158 12.94 13.59 16.86
N ALA A 159 13.58 12.69 16.12
CA ALA A 159 13.63 12.78 14.67
C ALA A 159 12.27 12.41 14.05
N LEU A 160 11.62 11.35 14.53
CA LEU A 160 10.27 10.96 14.11
C LEU A 160 9.26 12.09 14.38
N GLU A 161 9.27 12.68 15.58
CA GLU A 161 8.37 13.75 15.95
C GLU A 161 8.55 15.00 15.06
N ARG A 162 9.79 15.45 14.85
CA ARG A 162 10.07 16.56 13.93
C ARG A 162 9.69 16.26 12.49
N ALA A 163 9.85 15.02 12.05
CA ALA A 163 9.46 14.63 10.71
C ALA A 163 7.93 14.60 10.56
N LEU A 164 7.20 14.09 11.56
CA LEU A 164 5.75 14.10 11.58
C LEU A 164 5.19 15.52 11.54
N ASP A 165 5.66 16.42 12.43
CA ASP A 165 5.26 17.83 12.47
C ASP A 165 5.54 18.51 11.12
N GLY A 166 6.74 18.34 10.59
CA GLY A 166 7.12 18.93 9.30
C GLY A 166 6.33 18.36 8.12
N SER A 167 5.94 17.07 8.15
CA SER A 167 5.10 16.49 7.13
C SER A 167 3.69 17.09 7.14
N TYR A 168 3.12 17.36 8.32
CA TYR A 168 1.84 18.06 8.42
C TYR A 168 1.94 19.49 7.90
N ASP A 169 2.97 20.25 8.26
CA ASP A 169 3.18 21.62 7.78
C ASP A 169 3.32 21.68 6.25
N ASP A 170 4.04 20.72 5.66
CA ASP A 170 4.30 20.68 4.23
C ASP A 170 3.06 20.20 3.43
N LEU A 171 2.31 19.23 3.96
CA LEU A 171 1.25 18.53 3.23
C LEU A 171 -0.17 19.00 3.58
N ALA A 172 -0.34 19.84 4.63
CA ALA A 172 -1.65 20.28 5.09
C ALA A 172 -2.47 21.00 4.01
N ALA A 173 -1.82 21.74 3.11
CA ALA A 173 -2.49 22.42 2.00
C ALA A 173 -3.15 21.43 1.02
N HIS A 174 -2.54 20.25 0.83
CA HIS A 174 -3.09 19.22 -0.04
C HIS A 174 -4.28 18.50 0.59
N PHE A 175 -4.35 18.40 1.93
CA PHE A 175 -5.48 17.77 2.63
C PHE A 175 -6.78 18.55 2.49
N VAL A 176 -6.70 19.88 2.40
CA VAL A 176 -7.87 20.77 2.33
C VAL A 176 -8.54 20.73 0.96
N GLU A 177 -7.78 20.54 -0.12
CA GLU A 177 -8.32 20.56 -1.48
C GLU A 177 -9.07 19.27 -1.86
N TYR A 178 -8.82 18.17 -1.15
CA TYR A 178 -9.37 16.85 -1.47
C TYR A 178 -10.64 16.47 -0.68
N VAL A 179 -11.17 17.38 0.13
CA VAL A 179 -12.31 17.12 1.03
C VAL A 179 -13.62 16.78 0.30
N ASP A 180 -13.75 16.93 -1.03
CA ASP A 180 -15.04 16.88 -1.70
C ASP A 180 -15.16 15.95 -2.91
N ILE A 181 -14.52 14.81 -2.91
CA ILE A 181 -14.89 13.75 -3.85
C ILE A 181 -15.90 12.83 -3.17
N GLU A 182 -17.20 13.01 -3.47
CA GLU A 182 -18.31 12.17 -3.02
C GLU A 182 -18.66 12.22 -1.52
N GLY A 183 -18.40 13.31 -0.81
CA GLY A 183 -18.75 13.41 0.62
C GLY A 183 -17.95 12.48 1.51
N ARG A 184 -16.75 12.05 1.05
CA ARG A 184 -15.79 11.28 1.84
C ARG A 184 -14.87 12.22 2.60
N PRO A 185 -14.42 11.84 3.81
CA PRO A 185 -13.44 12.63 4.56
C PRO A 185 -12.12 12.71 3.78
N ALA A 186 -11.32 13.73 4.11
CA ALA A 186 -10.06 14.11 3.50
C ALA A 186 -9.20 12.95 2.99
N LEU A 187 -8.41 13.21 1.96
CA LEU A 187 -7.54 12.28 1.26
C LEU A 187 -6.65 11.46 2.18
N THR A 188 -6.16 12.05 3.23
CA THR A 188 -5.34 11.36 4.20
C THR A 188 -6.07 11.26 5.52
N ASP A 189 -6.56 10.08 5.79
CA ASP A 189 -6.94 9.74 7.16
C ASP A 189 -5.67 9.63 8.02
N ALA A 190 -4.50 9.35 7.42
CA ALA A 190 -3.25 9.16 8.15
C ALA A 190 -1.99 9.68 7.44
N ILE A 191 -1.10 10.31 8.21
CA ILE A 191 0.33 10.48 7.85
C ILE A 191 1.16 9.63 8.79
N SER A 192 2.07 8.85 8.20
CA SER A 192 3.06 8.05 8.92
C SER A 192 4.46 8.50 8.54
N VAL A 193 5.34 8.66 9.51
CA VAL A 193 6.78 8.84 9.30
C VAL A 193 7.52 7.68 9.95
N TYR A 194 8.51 7.13 9.26
CA TYR A 194 9.20 5.95 9.75
C TYR A 194 10.68 5.90 9.35
N PHE A 195 11.44 5.10 10.11
CA PHE A 195 12.76 4.62 9.71
C PHE A 195 12.62 3.22 9.15
N ALA A 196 13.22 2.96 8.00
CA ALA A 196 13.28 1.61 7.46
C ALA A 196 14.46 0.82 8.05
N GLU A 197 14.28 -0.49 8.21
CA GLU A 197 15.39 -1.41 8.42
C GLU A 197 16.18 -1.63 7.11
N PRO A 198 17.46 -2.02 7.20
CA PRO A 198 18.17 -2.53 6.04
C PRO A 198 17.44 -3.76 5.46
N GLY A 199 16.67 -3.55 4.40
CA GLY A 199 15.82 -4.57 3.79
C GLY A 199 14.38 -4.12 3.56
N GLY A 200 14.02 -2.90 3.98
CA GLY A 200 12.78 -2.21 3.56
C GLY A 200 11.55 -2.44 4.43
N SER A 201 11.70 -2.96 5.66
CA SER A 201 10.59 -2.97 6.63
C SER A 201 10.67 -1.78 7.58
N ASP A 202 9.50 -1.29 8.00
CA ASP A 202 9.41 -0.21 9.00
C ASP A 202 9.97 -0.68 10.32
N GLN A 203 10.87 0.10 10.91
CA GLN A 203 11.44 -0.21 12.22
C GLN A 203 10.78 0.61 13.33
N PHE A 204 10.72 1.92 13.15
CA PHE A 204 10.10 2.83 14.10
C PHE A 204 9.17 3.76 13.35
N THR A 205 7.89 3.77 13.72
CA THR A 205 6.83 4.52 13.03
C THR A 205 6.06 5.39 14.01
N LEU A 206 5.89 6.66 13.67
CA LEU A 206 4.85 7.52 14.24
C LEU A 206 3.78 7.78 13.20
N GLN A 207 2.51 7.63 13.60
CA GLN A 207 1.35 7.83 12.75
C GLN A 207 0.37 8.79 13.41
N GLN A 208 -0.20 9.69 12.61
CA GLN A 208 -1.23 10.63 13.04
C GLN A 208 -2.44 10.54 12.11
N PHE A 209 -3.63 10.45 12.69
CA PHE A 209 -4.92 10.38 11.98
C PHE A 209 -5.62 11.74 12.04
N GLY A 210 -5.51 12.53 10.96
CA GLY A 210 -6.07 13.88 10.92
C GLY A 210 -5.32 14.87 11.81
N GLU A 211 -5.67 16.15 11.70
CA GLU A 211 -4.96 17.24 12.40
C GLU A 211 -5.16 17.21 13.92
N GLU A 212 -6.33 16.78 14.38
CA GLU A 212 -6.70 16.83 15.81
C GLU A 212 -6.19 15.62 16.61
N ASN A 213 -5.71 14.55 15.95
CA ASN A 213 -5.39 13.27 16.56
C ASN A 213 -3.87 13.00 16.64
N ARG A 214 -3.10 14.02 17.06
CA ARG A 214 -1.68 13.86 17.32
C ARG A 214 -1.47 12.96 18.55
N PRO A 215 -0.64 11.91 18.44
CA PRO A 215 -0.47 10.93 19.52
C PRO A 215 0.53 11.41 20.58
N ASP A 216 0.29 12.57 21.21
CA ASP A 216 1.23 13.21 22.15
C ASP A 216 1.53 12.37 23.38
N ALA A 217 0.51 11.70 23.92
CA ALA A 217 0.67 10.85 25.09
C ALA A 217 1.51 9.62 24.77
N GLU A 218 1.26 9.04 23.61
CA GLU A 218 1.96 7.85 23.10
C GLU A 218 3.41 8.19 22.72
N ILE A 219 3.66 9.36 22.12
CA ILE A 219 5.02 9.86 21.84
C ILE A 219 5.80 10.02 23.14
N ALA A 220 5.17 10.61 24.18
CA ALA A 220 5.81 10.75 25.49
C ALA A 220 6.13 9.37 26.14
N ALA A 221 5.23 8.41 26.00
CA ALA A 221 5.44 7.04 26.48
C ALA A 221 6.56 6.34 25.68
N LEU A 222 6.59 6.49 24.34
CA LEU A 222 7.67 5.96 23.50
C LEU A 222 9.02 6.55 23.89
N ARG A 223 9.09 7.86 24.14
CA ARG A 223 10.33 8.52 24.58
C ARG A 223 10.83 7.98 25.90
N ALA A 224 9.95 7.77 26.88
CA ALA A 224 10.30 7.19 28.17
C ALA A 224 10.74 5.74 28.04
N LEU A 225 10.06 4.96 27.22
CA LEU A 225 10.39 3.56 26.96
C LEU A 225 11.75 3.44 26.26
N TRP A 226 12.00 4.23 25.22
CA TRP A 226 13.28 4.25 24.48
C TRP A 226 14.48 4.60 25.35
N ALA A 227 14.28 5.47 26.35
CA ALA A 227 15.32 5.81 27.31
C ALA A 227 15.57 4.71 28.35
N SER A 228 14.67 3.75 28.51
CA SER A 228 14.68 2.75 29.57
C SER A 228 15.13 1.36 29.12
N VAL A 229 14.77 0.97 27.90
CA VAL A 229 15.06 -0.36 27.35
C VAL A 229 15.44 -0.28 25.87
N PRO A 230 16.30 -1.18 25.37
CA PRO A 230 16.58 -1.31 23.95
C PRO A 230 15.33 -1.79 23.20
N LEU A 231 15.00 -1.10 22.10
CA LEU A 231 13.87 -1.44 21.24
C LEU A 231 14.37 -1.93 19.89
N GLY A 232 13.77 -2.99 19.36
CA GLY A 232 13.97 -3.47 18.00
C GLY A 232 12.93 -2.86 17.04
N PHE A 233 11.72 -2.58 17.54
CA PHE A 233 10.61 -2.05 16.74
C PHE A 233 9.68 -1.21 17.62
N ALA A 234 9.05 -0.19 17.02
CA ALA A 234 7.89 0.47 17.63
C ALA A 234 6.99 1.10 16.56
N ARG A 235 5.68 0.99 16.75
CA ARG A 235 4.66 1.70 16.00
C ARG A 235 3.70 2.38 16.96
N VAL A 236 3.52 3.67 16.77
CA VAL A 236 2.76 4.52 17.69
C VAL A 236 1.80 5.40 16.91
N ALA A 237 0.53 5.35 17.29
CA ALA A 237 -0.55 6.19 16.81
C ALA A 237 -1.46 6.55 17.99
N GLU A 238 -2.40 7.45 17.79
CA GLU A 238 -3.43 7.73 18.80
C GLU A 238 -4.19 6.46 19.18
N ASN A 239 -4.23 6.15 20.48
CA ASN A 239 -4.86 4.94 21.02
C ASN A 239 -4.32 3.61 20.47
N ASP A 240 -3.11 3.60 19.86
CA ASP A 240 -2.41 2.38 19.46
C ASP A 240 -0.91 2.50 19.76
N PHE A 241 -0.43 1.64 20.64
CA PHE A 241 0.98 1.60 21.05
C PHE A 241 1.48 0.16 20.92
N TYR A 242 2.36 -0.07 19.95
CA TYR A 242 3.04 -1.33 19.78
C TYR A 242 4.54 -1.12 19.91
N ALA A 243 5.22 -1.96 20.72
CA ALA A 243 6.67 -1.97 20.79
C ALA A 243 7.22 -3.37 20.99
N GLN A 244 8.40 -3.62 20.47
CA GLN A 244 9.15 -4.85 20.65
C GLN A 244 10.50 -4.52 21.31
N THR A 245 10.73 -5.10 22.49
CA THR A 245 12.03 -5.03 23.16
C THR A 245 13.01 -6.03 22.53
N THR A 246 14.29 -5.72 22.54
CA THR A 246 15.33 -6.64 22.03
C THR A 246 15.60 -7.80 22.97
N ASP A 247 15.14 -7.74 24.23
CA ASP A 247 15.24 -8.81 25.23
C ASP A 247 13.86 -9.05 25.86
N GLU A 248 13.40 -10.31 25.87
CA GLU A 248 12.13 -10.71 26.48
C GLU A 248 12.08 -10.40 27.99
N ALA A 249 13.23 -10.39 28.67
CA ALA A 249 13.33 -10.03 30.07
C ALA A 249 12.92 -8.59 30.39
N ASP A 250 12.98 -7.69 29.40
CA ASP A 250 12.60 -6.29 29.55
C ASP A 250 11.08 -6.05 29.40
N VAL A 251 10.33 -6.99 28.81
CA VAL A 251 8.88 -6.86 28.54
C VAL A 251 8.05 -6.47 29.77
N PRO A 252 8.21 -7.12 30.96
CA PRO A 252 7.40 -6.75 32.11
C PRO A 252 7.63 -5.31 32.59
N ALA A 253 8.87 -4.83 32.54
CA ALA A 253 9.22 -3.47 32.93
C ALA A 253 8.72 -2.43 31.90
N ALA A 254 8.86 -2.75 30.63
CA ALA A 254 8.39 -1.94 29.51
C ALA A 254 6.84 -1.81 29.54
N ASP A 255 6.12 -2.92 29.71
CA ASP A 255 4.65 -2.91 29.79
C ASP A 255 4.15 -2.11 30.99
N ALA A 256 4.76 -2.30 32.18
CA ALA A 256 4.41 -1.53 33.36
C ALA A 256 4.64 -0.02 33.20
N LEU A 257 5.76 0.37 32.57
CA LEU A 257 6.08 1.76 32.27
C LEU A 257 5.04 2.40 31.35
N VAL A 258 4.77 1.78 30.21
CA VAL A 258 3.87 2.32 29.18
C VAL A 258 2.44 2.38 29.70
N ARG A 259 1.92 1.32 30.35
CA ARG A 259 0.58 1.34 30.95
C ARG A 259 0.46 2.34 32.10
N GLY A 260 1.53 2.59 32.81
CA GLY A 260 1.56 3.64 33.85
C GLY A 260 1.44 5.05 33.30
N MET A 261 1.89 5.27 32.07
CA MET A 261 1.80 6.57 31.37
C MET A 261 0.51 6.72 30.58
N LEU A 262 0.03 5.65 29.93
CA LEU A 262 -1.15 5.64 29.07
C LEU A 262 -2.39 5.16 29.84
N VAL A 263 -2.64 5.76 31.00
CA VAL A 263 -3.79 5.43 31.85
C VAL A 263 -5.09 5.80 31.14
N GLY A 264 -5.99 4.82 30.99
CA GLY A 264 -7.30 5.05 30.37
C GLY A 264 -7.40 4.54 28.92
N HIS A 265 -6.29 4.08 28.32
CA HIS A 265 -6.33 3.38 27.05
C HIS A 265 -7.05 2.03 27.18
N GLU A 266 -7.68 1.59 26.10
CA GLU A 266 -8.31 0.27 26.04
C GLU A 266 -7.28 -0.86 26.23
N GLU A 267 -7.70 -1.99 26.79
CA GLU A 267 -6.79 -3.11 27.14
C GLU A 267 -5.98 -3.63 25.93
N GLY A 268 -6.53 -3.58 24.71
CA GLY A 268 -5.87 -4.00 23.48
C GLY A 268 -5.02 -2.95 22.78
N ALA A 269 -5.09 -1.68 23.23
CA ALA A 269 -4.40 -0.57 22.60
C ALA A 269 -2.89 -0.57 22.89
N ILE A 270 -2.44 -1.24 23.96
CA ILE A 270 -1.04 -1.31 24.34
C ILE A 270 -0.56 -2.75 24.19
N ARG A 271 0.44 -2.95 23.34
CA ARG A 271 1.03 -4.26 23.03
C ARG A 271 2.55 -4.17 23.09
N ILE A 272 3.14 -4.82 24.10
CA ILE A 272 4.58 -4.91 24.27
C ILE A 272 5.01 -6.38 24.16
N HIS A 273 5.97 -6.65 23.30
CA HIS A 273 6.49 -8.00 23.03
C HIS A 273 8.00 -8.05 23.19
N GLY A 274 8.54 -9.24 23.41
CA GLY A 274 9.96 -9.52 23.26
C GLY A 274 10.26 -9.86 21.78
N SER A 275 11.53 -9.79 21.39
CA SER A 275 11.96 -10.34 20.11
C SER A 275 11.81 -11.85 20.16
N ASP A 276 11.04 -12.41 19.24
CA ASP A 276 11.14 -13.84 18.94
C ASP A 276 12.48 -14.07 18.23
N ASP A 277 13.40 -14.82 18.88
CA ASP A 277 14.68 -15.28 18.28
C ASP A 277 14.47 -16.22 17.09
#